data_27b44edd523b5b5e61364f7a5a430f52
#
_entry.id   27b44edd523b5b5e61364f7a5a430f52
#
_cell.length_a   1.000
_cell.length_b   1.000
_cell.length_c   1.000
_cell.angle_alpha   90.00
_cell.angle_beta   90.00
_cell.angle_gamma   90.00
#
_symmetry.space_group_name_H-M   'P 1'
#
loop_
_entity.id
_entity.type
_entity.pdbx_description
1 polymer ?
#
loop_
_entity_poly.entity_id
_entity_poly.type
_entity_poly.pdbx_seq_one_letter_code
_entity_poly.pdbx_strand_id
1 'polypeptide(L)'
;TGQLEYEKMKSARKMQQIEVSMQRFLDNPAQQQLATGTLNAIDEQIEQYEQRLSQLVIVAPCDGIVVVPSPVPAPNRSAADDRLNGWSGMPLDAQNRGSWIRSGTHLLSVAPDDRFEAVLLVDQAHRNDIAPEQKVAIKLDQRPGKVFRGRIVKVSQRPRSIAPKALSIKFGSDVPTVTDAQGREELSRFAYEAVAILDEPGEHLLAGSRGKARFAGKRRTAGQWAWRWLNETIRFRM
;
A
#
# COMPACT_ATOMS: atom_id res chain seq x y z
N THR A 1 1.18 -6.81 30.81
CA THR A 1 1.81 -5.68 31.57
C THR A 1 0.99 -4.40 31.39
N GLY A 2 0.58 -4.00 30.20
CA GLY A 2 -0.16 -2.75 29.97
C GLY A 2 -1.53 -2.66 30.66
N GLN A 3 -2.30 -3.74 30.70
CA GLN A 3 -3.58 -3.77 31.41
C GLN A 3 -3.40 -3.53 32.92
N LEU A 4 -2.37 -4.11 33.54
CA LEU A 4 -2.09 -3.92 34.95
C LEU A 4 -1.73 -2.46 35.27
N GLU A 5 -0.96 -1.81 34.40
CA GLU A 5 -0.60 -0.39 34.57
C GLU A 5 -1.82 0.51 34.42
N TYR A 6 -2.68 0.20 33.45
CA TYR A 6 -3.93 0.91 33.26
C TYR A 6 -4.86 0.81 34.50
N GLU A 7 -5.02 -0.37 35.09
CA GLU A 7 -5.79 -0.55 36.31
C GLU A 7 -5.19 0.19 37.54
N LYS A 8 -3.85 0.24 37.62
CA LYS A 8 -3.15 1.04 38.62
C LYS A 8 -3.47 2.53 38.49
N MET A 9 -3.45 3.06 37.25
CA MET A 9 -3.78 4.47 37.01
C MET A 9 -5.23 4.80 37.36
N LYS A 10 -6.18 3.92 37.03
CA LYS A 10 -7.58 4.07 37.44
C LYS A 10 -7.75 4.10 38.94
N SER A 11 -7.00 3.28 39.64
CA SER A 11 -7.02 3.28 41.13
C SER A 11 -6.42 4.57 41.67
N ALA A 12 -5.31 5.04 41.14
CA ALA A 12 -4.70 6.33 41.51
C ALA A 12 -5.64 7.50 41.23
N ARG A 13 -6.35 7.50 40.09
CA ARG A 13 -7.40 8.49 39.80
C ARG A 13 -8.49 8.55 40.88
N LYS A 14 -9.01 7.38 41.26
CA LYS A 14 -10.04 7.31 42.32
C LYS A 14 -9.54 7.90 43.65
N MET A 15 -8.31 7.56 44.05
CA MET A 15 -7.68 8.10 45.24
C MET A 15 -7.57 9.63 45.17
N GLN A 16 -7.13 10.15 44.02
CA GLN A 16 -6.99 11.60 43.83
C GLN A 16 -8.33 12.32 43.78
N GLN A 17 -9.40 11.71 43.28
CA GLN A 17 -10.76 12.25 43.35
C GLN A 17 -11.25 12.40 44.78
N ILE A 18 -10.96 11.43 45.63
CA ILE A 18 -11.29 11.49 47.07
C ILE A 18 -10.51 12.63 47.74
N GLU A 19 -9.22 12.78 47.40
CA GLU A 19 -8.38 13.87 47.92
C GLU A 19 -8.93 15.25 47.53
N VAL A 20 -9.28 15.46 46.26
CA VAL A 20 -9.92 16.72 45.81
C VAL A 20 -11.21 17.00 46.58
N SER A 21 -12.03 15.98 46.81
CA SER A 21 -13.29 16.11 47.57
C SER A 21 -13.02 16.49 49.03
N MET A 22 -12.01 15.89 49.64
CA MET A 22 -11.61 16.15 51.02
C MET A 22 -11.06 17.56 51.17
N GLN A 23 -10.21 18.05 50.27
CA GLN A 23 -9.68 19.41 50.30
C GLN A 23 -10.75 20.46 50.04
N ARG A 24 -11.77 20.14 49.24
CA ARG A 24 -12.96 20.99 49.08
C ARG A 24 -13.76 21.10 50.40
N PHE A 25 -13.93 19.99 51.11
CA PHE A 25 -14.63 19.98 52.40
C PHE A 25 -13.88 20.74 53.48
N LEU A 26 -12.54 20.71 53.46
CA LEU A 26 -11.68 21.43 54.40
C LEU A 26 -11.52 22.93 54.09
N ASP A 27 -12.17 23.43 53.07
CA ASP A 27 -12.12 24.82 52.58
C ASP A 27 -10.69 25.35 52.36
N ASN A 28 -9.83 24.50 51.78
CA ASN A 28 -8.43 24.81 51.48
C ASN A 28 -8.20 24.99 49.97
N PRO A 29 -8.38 26.21 49.42
CA PRO A 29 -8.37 26.43 47.98
C PRO A 29 -6.99 26.17 47.32
N ALA A 30 -5.90 26.41 48.03
CA ALA A 30 -4.57 26.20 47.52
C ALA A 30 -4.26 24.71 47.30
N GLN A 31 -4.59 23.87 48.30
CA GLN A 31 -4.40 22.42 48.17
C GLN A 31 -5.41 21.80 47.20
N GLN A 32 -6.63 22.35 47.13
CA GLN A 32 -7.61 21.92 46.12
C GLN A 32 -7.11 22.16 44.69
N GLN A 33 -6.47 23.29 44.39
CA GLN A 33 -5.89 23.55 43.09
C GLN A 33 -4.78 22.55 42.73
N LEU A 34 -3.88 22.27 43.69
CA LEU A 34 -2.82 21.27 43.50
C LEU A 34 -3.40 19.87 43.26
N ALA A 35 -4.36 19.46 44.07
CA ALA A 35 -5.00 18.15 43.92
C ALA A 35 -5.78 18.05 42.60
N THR A 36 -6.41 19.11 42.13
CA THR A 36 -7.09 19.15 40.81
C THR A 36 -6.08 19.09 39.67
N GLY A 37 -4.95 19.80 39.79
CA GLY A 37 -3.87 19.72 38.79
C GLY A 37 -3.31 18.31 38.64
N THR A 38 -3.11 17.60 39.77
CA THR A 38 -2.67 16.21 39.79
C THR A 38 -3.72 15.28 39.17
N LEU A 39 -5.00 15.50 39.45
CA LEU A 39 -6.08 14.72 38.84
C LEU A 39 -6.11 14.87 37.30
N ASN A 40 -6.00 16.12 36.83
CA ASN A 40 -5.96 16.38 35.38
C ASN A 40 -4.76 15.69 34.72
N ALA A 41 -3.59 15.71 35.34
CA ALA A 41 -2.42 15.00 34.80
C ALA A 41 -2.61 13.47 34.73
N ILE A 42 -3.29 12.89 35.72
CA ILE A 42 -3.64 11.46 35.71
C ILE A 42 -4.67 11.18 34.62
N ASP A 43 -5.66 12.05 34.43
CA ASP A 43 -6.67 11.91 33.38
C ASP A 43 -6.03 11.96 31.98
N GLU A 44 -5.10 12.87 31.72
CA GLU A 44 -4.33 12.92 30.46
C GLU A 44 -3.51 11.66 30.26
N GLN A 45 -2.89 11.12 31.29
CA GLN A 45 -2.15 9.85 31.18
C GLN A 45 -3.08 8.67 30.85
N ILE A 46 -4.24 8.58 31.47
CA ILE A 46 -5.24 7.56 31.19
C ILE A 46 -5.70 7.66 29.74
N GLU A 47 -6.01 8.85 29.23
CA GLU A 47 -6.40 9.07 27.84
C GLU A 47 -5.32 8.62 26.85
N GLN A 48 -4.07 8.99 27.13
CA GLN A 48 -2.95 8.51 26.30
C GLN A 48 -2.80 6.99 26.31
N TYR A 49 -3.04 6.35 27.47
CA TYR A 49 -3.02 4.89 27.58
C TYR A 49 -4.18 4.24 26.81
N GLU A 50 -5.38 4.78 26.92
CA GLU A 50 -6.54 4.31 26.16
C GLU A 50 -6.33 4.43 24.65
N GLN A 51 -5.75 5.54 24.18
CA GLN A 51 -5.37 5.71 22.79
C GLN A 51 -4.34 4.66 22.35
N ARG A 52 -3.33 4.37 23.17
CA ARG A 52 -2.34 3.31 22.85
C ARG A 52 -3.00 1.93 22.84
N LEU A 53 -3.87 1.63 23.78
CA LEU A 53 -4.59 0.34 23.82
C LEU A 53 -5.52 0.18 22.61
N SER A 54 -6.21 1.23 22.18
CA SER A 54 -7.05 1.19 20.99
C SER A 54 -6.25 0.91 19.71
N GLN A 55 -5.00 1.38 19.64
CA GLN A 55 -4.10 1.11 18.50
C GLN A 55 -3.58 -0.33 18.46
N LEU A 56 -3.69 -1.10 19.55
CA LEU A 56 -3.30 -2.52 19.56
C LEU A 56 -4.34 -3.41 18.88
N VAL A 57 -5.57 -2.94 18.71
CA VAL A 57 -6.63 -3.66 18.00
C VAL A 57 -6.74 -3.08 16.60
N ILE A 58 -6.23 -3.81 15.63
CA ILE A 58 -6.32 -3.42 14.22
C ILE A 58 -7.66 -3.91 13.68
N VAL A 59 -8.51 -2.98 13.30
CA VAL A 59 -9.81 -3.27 12.67
C VAL A 59 -9.76 -2.93 11.18
N ALA A 60 -10.61 -3.60 10.39
CA ALA A 60 -10.77 -3.27 8.99
C ALA A 60 -11.35 -1.84 8.83
N PRO A 61 -10.77 -1.00 7.95
CA PRO A 61 -11.25 0.36 7.77
C PRO A 61 -12.59 0.45 7.03
N CYS A 62 -12.97 -0.60 6.30
CA CYS A 62 -14.21 -0.70 5.54
C CYS A 62 -14.57 -2.18 5.35
N ASP A 63 -15.81 -2.43 4.97
CA ASP A 63 -16.25 -3.73 4.48
C ASP A 63 -15.62 -3.99 3.10
N GLY A 64 -15.30 -5.26 2.80
CA GLY A 64 -14.69 -5.59 1.53
C GLY A 64 -14.01 -6.95 1.48
N ILE A 65 -13.23 -7.16 0.43
CA ILE A 65 -12.48 -8.39 0.18
C ILE A 65 -11.07 -8.24 0.72
N VAL A 66 -10.63 -9.22 1.52
CA VAL A 66 -9.27 -9.23 2.07
C VAL A 66 -8.27 -9.61 0.98
N VAL A 67 -7.31 -8.74 0.75
CA VAL A 67 -6.18 -8.97 -0.16
C VAL A 67 -4.92 -9.15 0.68
N VAL A 68 -4.34 -10.34 0.61
CA VAL A 68 -3.12 -10.68 1.34
C VAL A 68 -1.88 -10.16 0.61
N PRO A 69 -0.85 -9.70 1.35
CA PRO A 69 0.42 -9.30 0.73
C PRO A 69 1.19 -10.51 0.21
N SER A 70 2.20 -10.26 -0.62
CA SER A 70 3.13 -11.31 -1.06
C SER A 70 3.85 -11.94 0.13
N PRO A 71 4.00 -13.28 0.17
CA PRO A 71 4.67 -13.96 1.27
C PRO A 71 6.14 -13.52 1.38
N VAL A 72 6.61 -13.38 2.61
CA VAL A 72 8.01 -13.07 2.91
C VAL A 72 8.75 -14.37 3.14
N PRO A 73 9.89 -14.60 2.44
CA PRO A 73 10.70 -15.80 2.67
C PRO A 73 11.19 -15.86 4.12
N ALA A 74 11.30 -17.09 4.63
CA ALA A 74 11.84 -17.28 5.96
C ALA A 74 13.28 -16.73 6.04
N PRO A 75 13.62 -15.97 7.08
CA PRO A 75 14.99 -15.50 7.25
C PRO A 75 15.93 -16.70 7.43
N ASN A 76 17.09 -16.65 6.77
CA ASN A 76 18.16 -17.62 7.03
C ASN A 76 18.64 -17.42 8.48
N ARG A 77 18.18 -18.26 9.39
CA ARG A 77 18.59 -18.21 10.78
C ARG A 77 19.91 -18.96 10.92
N SER A 78 20.98 -18.27 11.28
CA SER A 78 22.09 -18.90 11.96
C SER A 78 21.67 -19.13 13.42
N ALA A 79 22.01 -20.28 13.97
CA ALA A 79 21.65 -20.74 15.34
C ALA A 79 22.08 -19.78 16.48
N ALA A 80 22.76 -18.68 16.18
CA ALA A 80 23.28 -17.70 17.13
C ALA A 80 22.47 -16.41 17.22
N ASP A 81 21.34 -16.29 16.50
CA ASP A 81 20.54 -15.06 16.48
C ASP A 81 19.44 -15.14 17.54
N ASP A 82 19.74 -14.61 18.73
CA ASP A 82 18.85 -14.54 19.92
C ASP A 82 17.77 -13.44 19.80
N ARG A 83 17.43 -13.05 18.56
CA ARG A 83 16.43 -12.03 18.30
C ARG A 83 15.02 -12.61 18.42
N LEU A 84 14.08 -11.76 18.84
CA LEU A 84 12.66 -12.08 18.88
C LEU A 84 12.20 -12.79 17.59
N ASN A 85 11.34 -13.78 17.73
CA ASN A 85 10.82 -14.55 16.61
C ASN A 85 10.19 -13.63 15.56
N GLY A 86 10.91 -13.43 14.45
CA GLY A 86 10.37 -12.77 13.27
C GLY A 86 9.33 -13.68 12.61
N TRP A 87 8.42 -13.10 11.89
CA TRP A 87 7.43 -13.82 11.10
C TRP A 87 7.96 -14.13 9.69
N SER A 88 7.39 -15.18 9.07
CA SER A 88 7.66 -15.58 7.69
C SER A 88 6.37 -16.04 7.01
N GLY A 89 6.34 -16.07 5.68
CA GLY A 89 5.12 -16.33 4.95
C GLY A 89 4.21 -15.11 4.92
N MET A 90 2.95 -15.29 5.27
CA MET A 90 1.99 -14.19 5.42
C MET A 90 1.92 -13.75 6.89
N PRO A 91 1.83 -12.45 7.19
CA PRO A 91 1.85 -11.97 8.59
C PRO A 91 0.77 -12.60 9.47
N LEU A 92 -0.40 -12.90 8.91
CA LEU A 92 -1.55 -13.46 9.63
C LEU A 92 -1.62 -14.99 9.64
N ASP A 93 -0.61 -15.68 9.13
CA ASP A 93 -0.56 -17.15 9.22
C ASP A 93 -0.54 -17.60 10.69
N ALA A 94 -1.21 -18.71 10.97
CA ALA A 94 -1.32 -19.24 12.33
C ALA A 94 0.04 -19.50 12.98
N GLN A 95 1.05 -19.87 12.19
CA GLN A 95 2.42 -20.09 12.64
C GLN A 95 3.10 -18.82 13.17
N ASN A 96 2.63 -17.64 12.79
CA ASN A 96 3.17 -16.36 13.19
C ASN A 96 2.51 -15.77 14.44
N ARG A 97 1.61 -16.53 15.08
CA ARG A 97 0.96 -16.08 16.31
C ARG A 97 2.00 -15.85 17.40
N GLY A 98 2.00 -14.66 17.99
CA GLY A 98 2.98 -14.24 19.00
C GLY A 98 4.31 -13.73 18.42
N SER A 99 4.49 -13.70 17.11
CA SER A 99 5.65 -13.10 16.47
C SER A 99 5.62 -11.58 16.59
N TRP A 100 6.81 -10.98 16.71
CA TRP A 100 6.96 -9.55 16.73
C TRP A 100 6.81 -8.96 15.31
N ILE A 101 5.98 -7.94 15.19
CA ILE A 101 5.74 -7.22 13.94
C ILE A 101 6.29 -5.80 14.09
N ARG A 102 7.13 -5.39 13.13
CA ARG A 102 7.70 -4.04 13.11
C ARG A 102 6.59 -3.03 12.72
N SER A 103 6.63 -1.84 13.33
CA SER A 103 5.77 -0.73 12.92
C SER A 103 5.95 -0.44 11.41
N GLY A 104 4.84 -0.16 10.72
CA GLY A 104 4.81 0.06 9.28
C GLY A 104 4.82 -1.22 8.43
N THR A 105 4.78 -2.41 9.04
CA THR A 105 4.61 -3.66 8.28
C THR A 105 3.21 -3.73 7.68
N HIS A 106 3.14 -3.98 6.36
CA HIS A 106 1.89 -4.20 5.65
C HIS A 106 1.31 -5.58 6.01
N LEU A 107 0.21 -5.61 6.74
CA LEU A 107 -0.43 -6.85 7.19
C LEU A 107 -1.38 -7.43 6.15
N LEU A 108 -2.28 -6.61 5.66
CA LEU A 108 -3.25 -6.95 4.62
C LEU A 108 -3.80 -5.65 4.01
N SER A 109 -4.49 -5.78 2.89
CA SER A 109 -5.33 -4.72 2.32
C SER A 109 -6.78 -5.17 2.28
N VAL A 110 -7.71 -4.21 2.37
CA VAL A 110 -9.14 -4.48 2.17
C VAL A 110 -9.57 -3.72 0.92
N ALA A 111 -10.06 -4.45 -0.07
CA ALA A 111 -10.64 -3.88 -1.27
C ALA A 111 -12.15 -3.69 -1.07
N PRO A 112 -12.69 -2.48 -1.25
CA PRO A 112 -14.12 -2.21 -0.98
C PRO A 112 -15.05 -2.87 -1.99
N ASP A 113 -14.53 -3.25 -3.15
CA ASP A 113 -15.28 -3.92 -4.22
C ASP A 113 -14.39 -4.95 -4.94
N ASP A 114 -14.97 -5.68 -5.89
CA ASP A 114 -14.31 -6.70 -6.71
C ASP A 114 -13.75 -6.15 -8.03
N ARG A 115 -13.70 -4.82 -8.18
CA ARG A 115 -13.12 -4.18 -9.37
C ARG A 115 -11.61 -4.23 -9.32
N PHE A 116 -11.02 -4.61 -10.43
CA PHE A 116 -9.58 -4.67 -10.59
C PHE A 116 -9.06 -3.49 -11.39
N GLU A 117 -7.96 -2.95 -10.91
CA GLU A 117 -7.16 -1.99 -11.65
C GLU A 117 -5.97 -2.68 -12.29
N ALA A 118 -5.70 -2.35 -13.54
CA ALA A 118 -4.52 -2.80 -14.25
C ALA A 118 -3.51 -1.64 -14.34
N VAL A 119 -2.33 -1.86 -13.78
CA VAL A 119 -1.20 -0.94 -13.93
C VAL A 119 -0.42 -1.31 -15.17
N LEU A 120 -0.38 -0.41 -16.14
CA LEU A 120 0.19 -0.62 -17.47
C LEU A 120 1.49 0.18 -17.59
N LEU A 121 2.55 -0.44 -18.09
CA LEU A 121 3.77 0.25 -18.47
C LEU A 121 3.73 0.54 -19.97
N VAL A 122 3.84 1.80 -20.30
CA VAL A 122 3.75 2.34 -21.65
C VAL A 122 5.10 2.91 -22.06
N ASP A 123 5.66 2.42 -23.14
CA ASP A 123 6.90 2.96 -23.71
C ASP A 123 6.73 4.45 -24.07
N GLN A 124 7.79 5.22 -23.92
CA GLN A 124 7.83 6.65 -24.23
C GLN A 124 7.36 6.94 -25.67
N ALA A 125 7.69 6.10 -26.63
CA ALA A 125 7.28 6.28 -28.04
C ALA A 125 5.76 6.28 -28.22
N HIS A 126 5.02 5.59 -27.34
CA HIS A 126 3.56 5.46 -27.39
C HIS A 126 2.82 6.35 -26.37
N ARG A 127 3.57 7.12 -25.55
CA ARG A 127 2.96 7.93 -24.51
C ARG A 127 1.89 8.90 -25.03
N ASN A 128 2.14 9.52 -26.19
CA ASN A 128 1.24 10.51 -26.80
C ASN A 128 0.02 9.89 -27.47
N ASP A 129 0.02 8.57 -27.68
CA ASP A 129 -1.08 7.85 -28.29
C ASP A 129 -2.10 7.37 -27.25
N ILE A 130 -1.79 7.56 -25.96
CA ILE A 130 -2.60 7.09 -24.84
C ILE A 130 -3.18 8.28 -24.08
N ALA A 131 -4.49 8.21 -23.83
CA ALA A 131 -5.24 9.25 -23.13
C ALA A 131 -6.24 8.63 -22.13
N PRO A 132 -6.65 9.38 -21.09
CA PRO A 132 -7.77 8.98 -20.25
C PRO A 132 -9.01 8.67 -21.08
N GLU A 133 -9.90 7.83 -20.57
CA GLU A 133 -11.13 7.33 -21.19
C GLU A 133 -10.93 6.44 -22.44
N GLN A 134 -9.69 6.18 -22.83
CA GLN A 134 -9.39 5.28 -23.95
C GLN A 134 -9.64 3.83 -23.57
N LYS A 135 -10.29 3.09 -24.46
CA LYS A 135 -10.53 1.65 -24.31
C LYS A 135 -9.23 0.86 -24.42
N VAL A 136 -9.08 -0.10 -23.52
CA VAL A 136 -7.96 -1.03 -23.50
C VAL A 136 -8.46 -2.46 -23.44
N ALA A 137 -7.78 -3.34 -24.16
CA ALA A 137 -8.00 -4.79 -24.11
C ALA A 137 -6.78 -5.44 -23.46
N ILE A 138 -6.99 -6.18 -22.37
CA ILE A 138 -5.93 -6.79 -21.56
C ILE A 138 -6.07 -8.30 -21.68
N LYS A 139 -4.97 -8.95 -21.98
CA LYS A 139 -4.85 -10.40 -22.01
C LYS A 139 -3.88 -10.83 -20.93
N LEU A 140 -4.39 -11.59 -19.97
CA LEU A 140 -3.60 -12.09 -18.84
C LEU A 140 -2.85 -13.38 -19.23
N ASP A 141 -1.63 -13.54 -18.75
CA ASP A 141 -0.80 -14.71 -19.01
C ASP A 141 -1.43 -15.98 -18.43
N GLN A 142 -2.12 -15.85 -17.27
CA GLN A 142 -2.81 -16.96 -16.63
C GLN A 142 -4.08 -17.39 -17.37
N ARG A 143 -4.66 -16.53 -18.23
CA ARG A 143 -5.90 -16.78 -18.97
C ARG A 143 -5.78 -16.33 -20.43
N PRO A 144 -4.94 -17.01 -21.22
CA PRO A 144 -4.66 -16.60 -22.59
C PRO A 144 -5.87 -16.64 -23.52
N GLY A 145 -6.92 -17.39 -23.16
CA GLY A 145 -8.16 -17.47 -23.93
C GLY A 145 -9.16 -16.34 -23.68
N LYS A 146 -9.00 -15.56 -22.59
CA LYS A 146 -9.94 -14.49 -22.24
C LYS A 146 -9.29 -13.12 -22.40
N VAL A 147 -10.03 -12.20 -23.03
CA VAL A 147 -9.63 -10.78 -23.16
C VAL A 147 -10.51 -9.96 -22.24
N PHE A 148 -9.89 -9.28 -21.28
CA PHE A 148 -10.56 -8.36 -20.38
C PHE A 148 -10.58 -6.97 -21.02
N ARG A 149 -11.71 -6.33 -20.97
CA ARG A 149 -11.89 -4.96 -21.47
C ARG A 149 -11.84 -4.00 -20.30
N GLY A 150 -11.35 -2.81 -20.56
CA GLY A 150 -11.28 -1.77 -19.54
C GLY A 150 -11.09 -0.40 -20.16
N ARG A 151 -10.97 0.59 -19.29
CA ARG A 151 -10.86 2.00 -19.64
C ARG A 151 -9.71 2.62 -18.88
N ILE A 152 -8.89 3.42 -19.54
CA ILE A 152 -7.79 4.14 -18.91
C ILE A 152 -8.38 5.28 -18.08
N VAL A 153 -8.05 5.30 -16.80
CA VAL A 153 -8.49 6.34 -15.86
C VAL A 153 -7.42 7.40 -15.69
N LYS A 154 -6.16 6.97 -15.62
CA LYS A 154 -5.06 7.86 -15.32
C LYS A 154 -3.84 7.50 -16.16
N VAL A 155 -3.13 8.52 -16.63
CA VAL A 155 -1.83 8.37 -17.30
C VAL A 155 -0.83 9.30 -16.62
N SER A 156 0.28 8.75 -16.14
CA SER A 156 1.34 9.52 -15.51
C SER A 156 1.96 10.50 -16.51
N GLN A 157 2.27 11.69 -16.02
CA GLN A 157 3.05 12.68 -16.77
C GLN A 157 4.56 12.53 -16.53
N ARG A 158 4.95 11.84 -15.47
CA ARG A 158 6.36 11.61 -15.12
C ARG A 158 6.77 10.21 -15.56
N PRO A 159 7.94 10.05 -16.18
CA PRO A 159 8.47 8.72 -16.48
C PRO A 159 8.78 7.98 -15.18
N ARG A 160 8.66 6.67 -15.23
CA ARG A 160 9.05 5.76 -14.17
C ARG A 160 10.38 5.12 -14.55
N SER A 161 11.35 5.19 -13.66
CA SER A 161 12.66 4.54 -13.83
C SER A 161 12.71 3.16 -13.18
N ILE A 162 11.98 2.96 -12.07
CA ILE A 162 11.99 1.70 -11.32
C ILE A 162 10.86 0.80 -11.81
N ALA A 163 11.20 -0.43 -12.16
CA ALA A 163 10.22 -1.43 -12.56
C ALA A 163 9.38 -1.88 -11.35
N PRO A 164 8.04 -2.01 -11.50
CA PRO A 164 7.23 -2.71 -10.50
C PRO A 164 7.75 -4.13 -10.31
N LYS A 165 7.82 -4.62 -9.05
CA LYS A 165 8.34 -5.96 -8.74
C LYS A 165 7.72 -7.07 -9.62
N ALA A 166 6.41 -7.00 -9.85
CA ALA A 166 5.70 -7.98 -10.68
C ALA A 166 6.14 -7.98 -12.15
N LEU A 167 6.73 -6.90 -12.66
CA LEU A 167 7.19 -6.74 -14.04
C LEU A 167 8.71 -6.76 -14.18
N SER A 168 9.43 -7.21 -13.17
CA SER A 168 10.87 -7.36 -13.17
C SER A 168 11.28 -8.66 -13.86
N ILE A 169 12.43 -8.65 -14.52
CA ILE A 169 12.99 -9.86 -15.18
C ILE A 169 13.20 -10.99 -14.16
N LYS A 170 13.58 -10.68 -12.93
CA LYS A 170 13.74 -11.68 -11.85
C LYS A 170 12.47 -12.47 -11.58
N PHE A 171 11.31 -11.93 -11.91
CA PHE A 171 10.03 -12.60 -11.81
C PHE A 171 9.48 -13.10 -13.16
N GLY A 172 10.35 -13.21 -14.19
CA GLY A 172 10.01 -13.78 -15.48
C GLY A 172 9.18 -12.85 -16.38
N SER A 173 9.39 -11.54 -16.30
CA SER A 173 8.79 -10.56 -17.21
C SER A 173 9.65 -10.36 -18.46
N ASP A 174 9.01 -10.00 -19.57
CA ASP A 174 9.69 -9.62 -20.83
C ASP A 174 10.13 -8.13 -20.84
N VAL A 175 9.89 -7.39 -19.76
CA VAL A 175 10.24 -5.97 -19.68
C VAL A 175 11.75 -5.85 -19.45
N PRO A 176 12.50 -5.20 -20.36
CA PRO A 176 13.95 -5.08 -20.21
C PRO A 176 14.29 -4.18 -19.01
N THR A 177 14.98 -4.75 -18.02
CA THR A 177 15.44 -4.06 -16.83
C THR A 177 16.94 -4.24 -16.65
N VAL A 178 17.59 -3.30 -15.98
CA VAL A 178 18.98 -3.34 -15.55
C VAL A 178 19.01 -3.28 -14.02
N THR A 179 19.81 -4.13 -13.40
CA THR A 179 19.96 -4.10 -11.93
C THR A 179 21.00 -3.06 -11.53
N ASP A 180 20.63 -2.10 -10.68
CA ASP A 180 21.54 -1.10 -10.14
C ASP A 180 22.49 -1.70 -9.07
N ALA A 181 23.47 -0.90 -8.62
CA ALA A 181 24.44 -1.32 -7.60
C ALA A 181 23.77 -1.63 -6.24
N GLN A 182 22.55 -1.15 -6.00
CA GLN A 182 21.76 -1.40 -4.80
C GLN A 182 20.81 -2.61 -4.95
N GLY A 183 20.89 -3.33 -6.08
CA GLY A 183 20.05 -4.50 -6.35
C GLY A 183 18.62 -4.18 -6.78
N ARG A 184 18.31 -2.91 -7.09
CA ARG A 184 17.00 -2.49 -7.61
C ARG A 184 17.00 -2.65 -9.12
N GLU A 185 15.87 -3.05 -9.67
CA GLU A 185 15.71 -3.15 -11.11
C GLU A 185 15.17 -1.85 -11.70
N GLU A 186 15.99 -1.24 -12.54
CA GLU A 186 15.63 -0.06 -13.32
C GLU A 186 15.19 -0.46 -14.72
N LEU A 187 14.21 0.25 -15.25
CA LEU A 187 13.78 0.06 -16.64
C LEU A 187 14.87 0.53 -17.59
N SER A 188 15.24 -0.29 -18.57
CA SER A 188 16.23 0.06 -19.58
C SER A 188 15.78 1.21 -20.48
N ARG A 189 14.48 1.50 -20.51
CA ARG A 189 13.87 2.61 -21.25
C ARG A 189 12.86 3.33 -20.35
N PHE A 190 12.72 4.61 -20.59
CA PHE A 190 11.69 5.39 -19.89
C PHE A 190 10.29 4.88 -20.25
N ALA A 191 9.55 4.47 -19.23
CA ALA A 191 8.18 4.07 -19.38
C ALA A 191 7.27 4.97 -18.55
N TYR A 192 6.04 5.13 -18.99
CA TYR A 192 5.00 5.87 -18.29
C TYR A 192 3.99 4.89 -17.72
N GLU A 193 3.48 5.20 -16.54
CA GLU A 193 2.44 4.40 -15.91
C GLU A 193 1.07 4.88 -16.38
N ALA A 194 0.23 3.95 -16.80
CA ALA A 194 -1.18 4.18 -17.01
C ALA A 194 -1.98 3.21 -16.14
N VAL A 195 -3.09 3.67 -15.58
CA VAL A 195 -4.00 2.87 -14.77
C VAL A 195 -5.30 2.71 -15.54
N ALA A 196 -5.73 1.48 -15.71
CA ALA A 196 -7.00 1.14 -16.34
C ALA A 196 -7.88 0.36 -15.37
N ILE A 197 -9.17 0.71 -15.30
CA ILE A 197 -10.19 -0.06 -14.59
C ILE A 197 -10.78 -1.07 -15.56
N LEU A 198 -10.92 -2.33 -15.10
CA LEU A 198 -11.59 -3.38 -15.85
C LEU A 198 -13.11 -3.21 -15.78
N ASP A 199 -13.78 -3.39 -16.92
CA ASP A 199 -15.24 -3.25 -17.01
C ASP A 199 -15.99 -4.46 -16.43
N GLU A 200 -15.34 -5.62 -16.41
CA GLU A 200 -15.93 -6.86 -15.89
C GLU A 200 -15.53 -7.06 -14.41
N PRO A 201 -16.44 -7.57 -13.57
CA PRO A 201 -16.10 -7.95 -12.21
C PRO A 201 -14.97 -9.00 -12.20
N GLY A 202 -14.18 -8.93 -11.17
CA GLY A 202 -12.94 -9.70 -11.07
C GLY A 202 -13.12 -11.18 -10.74
N GLU A 203 -14.25 -11.81 -11.11
CA GLU A 203 -14.45 -13.23 -10.90
C GLU A 203 -13.23 -14.05 -11.34
N HIS A 204 -12.57 -14.65 -10.36
CA HIS A 204 -11.34 -15.43 -10.53
C HIS A 204 -10.09 -14.66 -11.02
N LEU A 205 -10.03 -13.34 -10.88
CA LEU A 205 -8.80 -12.60 -11.05
C LEU A 205 -7.99 -12.62 -9.75
N LEU A 206 -6.69 -12.81 -9.87
CA LEU A 206 -5.77 -12.73 -8.74
C LEU A 206 -5.00 -11.41 -8.79
N ALA A 207 -4.94 -10.71 -7.67
CA ALA A 207 -4.07 -9.54 -7.54
C ALA A 207 -2.62 -9.93 -7.85
N GLY A 208 -1.90 -9.08 -8.60
CA GLY A 208 -0.55 -9.37 -9.06
C GLY A 208 -0.46 -10.21 -10.35
N SER A 209 -1.59 -10.53 -10.99
CA SER A 209 -1.62 -11.16 -12.32
C SER A 209 -0.93 -10.26 -13.36
N ARG A 210 -0.21 -10.88 -14.29
CA ARG A 210 0.52 -10.21 -15.38
C ARG A 210 -0.17 -10.44 -16.71
N GLY A 211 0.12 -9.57 -17.66
CA GLY A 211 -0.43 -9.71 -19.00
C GLY A 211 0.02 -8.63 -19.96
N LYS A 212 -0.54 -8.65 -21.14
CA LYS A 212 -0.27 -7.69 -22.22
C LYS A 212 -1.52 -6.88 -22.52
N ALA A 213 -1.34 -5.57 -22.72
CA ALA A 213 -2.43 -4.66 -23.03
C ALA A 213 -2.34 -4.18 -24.49
N ARG A 214 -3.50 -4.06 -25.12
CA ARG A 214 -3.63 -3.44 -26.44
C ARG A 214 -4.54 -2.24 -26.31
N PHE A 215 -4.05 -1.09 -26.70
CA PHE A 215 -4.81 0.14 -26.73
C PHE A 215 -5.56 0.27 -28.05
N ALA A 216 -6.80 0.74 -27.99
CA ALA A 216 -7.53 1.15 -29.18
C ALA A 216 -6.88 2.45 -29.70
N GLY A 217 -6.02 2.36 -30.70
CA GLY A 217 -5.34 3.51 -31.28
C GLY A 217 -6.33 4.55 -31.82
N LYS A 218 -5.95 5.82 -31.77
CA LYS A 218 -6.69 6.86 -32.49
C LYS A 218 -6.68 6.52 -33.98
N ARG A 219 -7.86 6.49 -34.59
CA ARG A 219 -7.97 6.33 -36.07
C ARG A 219 -7.23 7.50 -36.71
N ARG A 220 -6.11 7.21 -37.35
CA ARG A 220 -5.33 8.20 -38.12
C ARG A 220 -5.66 8.01 -39.59
N THR A 221 -5.79 9.12 -40.29
CA THR A 221 -5.91 9.08 -41.76
C THR A 221 -4.57 8.70 -42.37
N ALA A 222 -4.59 8.08 -43.55
CA ALA A 222 -3.37 7.70 -44.27
C ALA A 222 -2.42 8.90 -44.48
N GLY A 223 -2.94 10.10 -44.68
CA GLY A 223 -2.16 11.32 -44.80
C GLY A 223 -1.41 11.69 -43.52
N GLN A 224 -2.04 11.51 -42.33
CA GLN A 224 -1.37 11.77 -41.05
C GLN A 224 -0.25 10.74 -40.79
N TRP A 225 -0.42 9.51 -41.25
CA TRP A 225 0.62 8.48 -41.16
C TRP A 225 1.81 8.79 -42.07
N ALA A 226 1.56 9.18 -43.31
CA ALA A 226 2.58 9.57 -44.26
C ALA A 226 3.35 10.82 -43.79
N TRP A 227 2.65 11.82 -43.25
CA TRP A 227 3.27 13.03 -42.70
C TRP A 227 4.19 12.73 -41.51
N ARG A 228 3.78 11.84 -40.62
CA ARG A 228 4.62 11.42 -39.49
C ARG A 228 5.85 10.67 -39.97
N TRP A 229 5.69 9.72 -40.86
CA TRP A 229 6.80 8.97 -41.47
C TRP A 229 7.81 9.91 -42.15
N LEU A 230 7.31 10.91 -42.87
CA LEU A 230 8.15 11.94 -43.48
C LEU A 230 8.95 12.71 -42.47
N ASN A 231 8.31 13.18 -41.38
CA ASN A 231 8.97 13.90 -40.31
C ASN A 231 9.93 13.05 -39.46
N GLU A 232 9.69 11.77 -39.30
CA GLU A 232 10.58 10.85 -38.61
C GLU A 232 11.80 10.51 -39.49
N THR A 233 11.64 10.50 -40.82
CA THR A 233 12.70 10.18 -41.78
C THR A 233 13.57 11.38 -42.07
N ILE A 234 13.00 12.59 -42.12
CA ILE A 234 13.73 13.83 -42.31
C ILE A 234 14.21 14.31 -40.92
N ARG A 235 15.39 13.86 -40.52
CA ARG A 235 16.10 14.44 -39.38
C ARG A 235 16.52 15.86 -39.76
N PHE A 236 15.82 16.85 -39.23
CA PHE A 236 16.34 18.20 -39.27
C PHE A 236 17.64 18.22 -38.46
N ARG A 237 18.79 18.28 -39.18
CA ARG A 237 20.06 18.72 -38.60
C ARG A 237 19.93 20.25 -38.39
N MET A 238 19.71 20.69 -37.16
CA MET A 238 20.08 22.01 -36.72
C MET A 238 21.48 21.95 -36.15
#